data_243e15839eeafffd83f046f82dbd9f6a
#
_entry.id   243e15839eeafffd83f046f82dbd9f6a
#
_cell.length_a   1.000
_cell.length_b   1.000
_cell.length_c   1.000
_cell.angle_alpha   90.00
_cell.angle_beta   90.00
_cell.angle_gamma   90.00
#
_symmetry.space_group_name_H-M   'P 1'
#
loop_
_entity.id
_entity.type
_entity.pdbx_description
1 polymer ?
#
loop_
_entity_poly.entity_id
_entity_poly.type
_entity_poly.pdbx_seq_one_letter_code
_entity_poly.pdbx_strand_id
1 'polypeptide(L)'
;MPLIRRPTSGSPPETATPVRDGLAALTSGTRDVRWAAARAAADVPGGVEALSRALGTEEDARVREAILTSLARLGTSDAIAAILPHLRSDDAGLRAGSLDALRVVPRALAPHLPGLLADPDADVRLLACDLARGLPARNAVALLCGVLDREADANVCAAAVEVLAEIAGPDALPALDACARRFPGDPFLPFAVRVAAERIGARPPDRHD
;
A
#
# COMPACT_ATOMS: atom_id res chain seq x y z
N MET A 1 36.39 -62.16 17.96
CA MET A 1 35.28 -61.42 17.31
C MET A 1 35.34 -59.99 17.84
N PRO A 2 35.68 -58.96 17.01
CA PRO A 2 35.69 -57.58 17.45
C PRO A 2 34.30 -56.94 17.17
N LEU A 3 33.72 -56.29 18.17
CA LEU A 3 32.48 -55.54 18.16
C LEU A 3 32.68 -54.25 17.35
N ILE A 4 31.96 -54.13 16.23
CA ILE A 4 31.86 -52.92 15.41
C ILE A 4 30.98 -51.93 16.17
N ARG A 5 31.54 -50.83 16.69
CA ARG A 5 30.78 -49.68 17.14
C ARG A 5 30.13 -48.96 15.95
N ARG A 6 28.80 -48.87 15.93
CA ARG A 6 28.07 -47.96 15.05
C ARG A 6 28.43 -46.52 15.36
N PRO A 7 28.66 -45.69 14.35
CA PRO A 7 28.79 -44.26 14.60
C PRO A 7 27.40 -43.67 14.95
N THR A 8 27.37 -42.95 16.04
CA THR A 8 26.22 -42.13 16.47
C THR A 8 25.89 -41.12 15.40
N SER A 9 24.61 -41.05 15.00
CA SER A 9 24.02 -40.10 14.08
C SER A 9 24.38 -38.68 14.49
N GLY A 10 25.17 -38.00 13.68
CA GLY A 10 25.38 -36.58 13.78
C GLY A 10 24.06 -35.85 13.53
N SER A 11 23.71 -34.96 14.40
CA SER A 11 22.62 -33.99 14.19
C SER A 11 22.84 -33.25 12.88
N PRO A 12 21.78 -32.92 12.12
CA PRO A 12 21.92 -32.12 10.91
C PRO A 12 22.55 -30.76 11.23
N PRO A 13 23.37 -30.19 10.34
CA PRO A 13 24.05 -28.92 10.59
C PRO A 13 23.02 -27.82 10.76
N GLU A 14 23.23 -27.04 11.78
CA GLU A 14 22.50 -25.86 12.22
C GLU A 14 22.63 -24.73 11.17
N THR A 15 21.82 -24.79 10.10
CA THR A 15 21.74 -23.73 9.07
C THR A 15 20.95 -22.49 9.53
N ALA A 16 20.49 -22.50 10.79
CA ALA A 16 19.65 -21.42 11.35
C ALA A 16 20.45 -20.18 11.85
N THR A 17 21.74 -20.31 12.12
CA THR A 17 22.55 -19.24 12.71
C THR A 17 22.79 -18.06 11.76
N PRO A 18 23.24 -18.23 10.51
CA PRO A 18 23.50 -17.10 9.60
C PRO A 18 22.25 -16.29 9.22
N VAL A 19 21.08 -16.94 9.15
CA VAL A 19 19.80 -16.27 8.87
C VAL A 19 19.35 -15.40 10.03
N ARG A 20 19.46 -15.89 11.28
CA ARG A 20 19.15 -15.13 12.48
C ARG A 20 20.07 -13.93 12.65
N ASP A 21 21.36 -14.08 12.41
CA ASP A 21 22.34 -13.01 12.46
C ASP A 21 22.06 -11.93 11.40
N GLY A 22 21.65 -12.34 10.19
CA GLY A 22 21.22 -11.44 9.12
C GLY A 22 19.98 -10.61 9.47
N LEU A 23 18.97 -11.22 10.09
CA LEU A 23 17.76 -10.52 10.53
C LEU A 23 18.01 -9.63 11.77
N ALA A 24 18.90 -10.03 12.68
CA ALA A 24 19.30 -9.22 13.84
C ALA A 24 20.01 -7.92 13.40
N ALA A 25 20.71 -7.94 12.27
CA ALA A 25 21.38 -6.78 11.70
C ALA A 25 20.42 -5.68 11.22
N LEU A 26 19.11 -5.96 11.10
CA LEU A 26 18.08 -4.95 10.76
C LEU A 26 17.94 -3.86 11.82
N THR A 27 18.22 -4.18 13.09
CA THR A 27 18.07 -3.27 14.23
C THR A 27 19.38 -2.96 14.93
N SER A 28 20.52 -3.40 14.38
CA SER A 28 21.84 -3.25 15.00
C SER A 28 22.91 -2.85 13.99
N GLY A 29 23.96 -2.22 14.49
CA GLY A 29 25.09 -1.83 13.67
C GLY A 29 24.95 -0.46 12.99
N THR A 30 25.82 -0.21 12.02
CA THR A 30 25.81 1.05 11.27
C THR A 30 24.61 1.14 10.32
N ARG A 31 24.27 2.35 9.86
CA ARG A 31 23.23 2.57 8.84
C ARG A 31 23.43 1.66 7.62
N ASP A 32 24.64 1.53 7.12
CA ASP A 32 24.91 0.74 5.91
C ASP A 32 24.71 -0.77 6.15
N VAL A 33 24.99 -1.24 7.37
CA VAL A 33 24.69 -2.63 7.79
C VAL A 33 23.18 -2.86 7.83
N ARG A 34 22.42 -1.97 8.47
CA ARG A 34 20.95 -2.07 8.52
C ARG A 34 20.32 -1.99 7.13
N TRP A 35 20.83 -1.09 6.27
CA TRP A 35 20.37 -0.99 4.88
C TRP A 35 20.62 -2.28 4.09
N ALA A 36 21.82 -2.86 4.20
CA ALA A 36 22.13 -4.13 3.53
C ALA A 36 21.27 -5.28 4.04
N ALA A 37 21.07 -5.35 5.37
CA ALA A 37 20.20 -6.33 6.01
C ALA A 37 18.74 -6.20 5.51
N ALA A 38 18.22 -4.98 5.39
CA ALA A 38 16.87 -4.73 4.89
C ALA A 38 16.66 -5.27 3.47
N ARG A 39 17.64 -5.13 2.61
CA ARG A 39 17.59 -5.65 1.23
C ARG A 39 17.66 -7.18 1.16
N ALA A 40 18.42 -7.79 2.07
CA ALA A 40 18.58 -9.25 2.11
C ALA A 40 17.42 -9.96 2.83
N ALA A 41 16.74 -9.28 3.75
CA ALA A 41 15.71 -9.88 4.62
C ALA A 41 14.49 -10.41 3.86
N ALA A 42 14.17 -9.85 2.68
CA ALA A 42 13.04 -10.30 1.87
C ALA A 42 13.16 -11.76 1.40
N ASP A 43 14.37 -12.27 1.26
CA ASP A 43 14.62 -13.58 0.67
C ASP A 43 14.78 -14.69 1.73
N VAL A 44 14.50 -14.39 3.01
CA VAL A 44 14.71 -15.32 4.12
C VAL A 44 13.44 -15.56 4.94
N PRO A 45 13.26 -16.77 5.51
CA PRO A 45 12.15 -17.07 6.41
C PRO A 45 12.12 -16.10 7.61
N GLY A 46 10.94 -15.56 7.95
CA GLY A 46 10.78 -14.59 9.02
C GLY A 46 11.18 -13.15 8.65
N GLY A 47 11.53 -12.93 7.38
CA GLY A 47 11.96 -11.62 6.89
C GLY A 47 10.86 -10.56 6.95
N VAL A 48 9.59 -10.91 6.64
CA VAL A 48 8.46 -9.96 6.71
C VAL A 48 8.28 -9.43 8.13
N GLU A 49 8.24 -10.32 9.14
CA GLU A 49 8.08 -9.93 10.54
C GLU A 49 9.27 -9.10 11.04
N ALA A 50 10.48 -9.45 10.60
CA ALA A 50 11.68 -8.72 10.98
C ALA A 50 11.71 -7.31 10.33
N LEU A 51 11.36 -7.20 9.04
CA LEU A 51 11.23 -5.93 8.32
C LEU A 51 10.13 -5.05 8.92
N SER A 52 8.96 -5.62 9.22
CA SER A 52 7.84 -4.92 9.86
C SER A 52 8.25 -4.32 11.21
N ARG A 53 8.95 -5.09 12.04
CA ARG A 53 9.44 -4.65 13.35
C ARG A 53 10.50 -3.56 13.23
N ALA A 54 11.43 -3.71 12.27
CA ALA A 54 12.46 -2.72 12.01
C ALA A 54 11.87 -1.40 11.50
N LEU A 55 10.87 -1.45 10.60
CA LEU A 55 10.20 -0.26 10.06
C LEU A 55 9.59 0.61 11.17
N GLY A 56 9.02 -0.01 12.21
CA GLY A 56 8.40 0.70 13.32
C GLY A 56 9.38 1.49 14.20
N THR A 57 10.67 1.19 14.13
CA THR A 57 11.71 1.80 15.00
C THR A 57 12.87 2.46 14.24
N GLU A 58 12.96 2.27 12.94
CA GLU A 58 14.03 2.85 12.13
C GLU A 58 13.79 4.35 11.91
N GLU A 59 14.84 5.15 12.11
CA GLU A 59 14.80 6.61 11.97
C GLU A 59 15.50 7.09 10.68
N ASP A 60 16.43 6.31 10.15
CA ASP A 60 17.15 6.67 8.93
C ASP A 60 16.28 6.47 7.70
N ALA A 61 16.03 7.56 6.94
CA ALA A 61 15.13 7.55 5.78
C ALA A 61 15.58 6.57 4.69
N ARG A 62 16.89 6.40 4.48
CA ARG A 62 17.44 5.48 3.47
C ARG A 62 17.23 4.01 3.85
N VAL A 63 17.32 3.71 5.16
CA VAL A 63 17.03 2.35 5.64
C VAL A 63 15.54 2.07 5.59
N ARG A 64 14.69 3.04 5.98
CA ARG A 64 13.23 2.94 5.82
C ARG A 64 12.82 2.65 4.37
N GLU A 65 13.40 3.38 3.41
CA GLU A 65 13.17 3.15 1.98
C GLU A 65 13.56 1.73 1.57
N ALA A 66 14.70 1.22 2.04
CA ALA A 66 15.13 -0.14 1.75
C ALA A 66 14.17 -1.19 2.34
N ILE A 67 13.66 -0.97 3.56
CA ILE A 67 12.67 -1.84 4.21
C ILE A 67 11.37 -1.84 3.40
N LEU A 68 10.82 -0.66 3.10
CA LEU A 68 9.58 -0.51 2.32
C LEU A 68 9.69 -1.13 0.93
N THR A 69 10.80 -0.89 0.24
CA THR A 69 11.09 -1.51 -1.07
C THR A 69 11.13 -3.03 -0.98
N SER A 70 11.73 -3.58 0.09
CA SER A 70 11.81 -5.03 0.28
C SER A 70 10.45 -5.65 0.57
N LEU A 71 9.62 -5.01 1.40
CA LEU A 71 8.24 -5.43 1.65
C LEU A 71 7.38 -5.35 0.37
N ALA A 72 7.48 -4.25 -0.39
CA ALA A 72 6.77 -4.09 -1.66
C ALA A 72 7.19 -5.16 -2.68
N ARG A 73 8.49 -5.46 -2.79
CA ARG A 73 9.02 -6.51 -3.69
C ARG A 73 8.48 -7.90 -3.35
N LEU A 74 8.27 -8.22 -2.08
CA LEU A 74 7.63 -9.46 -1.66
C LEU A 74 6.19 -9.55 -2.16
N GLY A 75 5.43 -8.46 -2.07
CA GLY A 75 4.06 -8.36 -2.57
C GLY A 75 3.09 -9.39 -1.95
N THR A 76 3.45 -10.01 -0.82
CA THR A 76 2.55 -10.92 -0.09
C THR A 76 1.55 -10.13 0.73
N SER A 77 0.41 -10.73 1.08
CA SER A 77 -0.59 -10.09 1.95
C SER A 77 0.01 -9.62 3.27
N ASP A 78 0.90 -10.42 3.87
CA ASP A 78 1.55 -10.09 5.14
C ASP A 78 2.52 -8.91 5.00
N ALA A 79 3.26 -8.84 3.87
CA ALA A 79 4.15 -7.72 3.58
C ALA A 79 3.36 -6.42 3.36
N ILE A 80 2.23 -6.48 2.66
CA ILE A 80 1.33 -5.33 2.52
C ILE A 80 0.76 -4.94 3.88
N ALA A 81 0.25 -5.89 4.67
CA ALA A 81 -0.27 -5.64 6.00
C ALA A 81 0.76 -4.99 6.93
N ALA A 82 2.06 -5.27 6.74
CA ALA A 82 3.15 -4.63 7.48
C ALA A 82 3.34 -3.14 7.12
N ILE A 83 2.99 -2.73 5.90
CA ILE A 83 3.11 -1.33 5.44
C ILE A 83 1.90 -0.49 5.84
N LEU A 84 0.68 -1.06 5.78
CA LEU A 84 -0.58 -0.33 5.94
C LEU A 84 -0.69 0.54 7.21
N PRO A 85 -0.23 0.12 8.40
CA PRO A 85 -0.31 0.95 9.61
C PRO A 85 0.41 2.30 9.50
N HIS A 86 1.45 2.36 8.66
CA HIS A 86 2.28 3.55 8.49
C HIS A 86 1.64 4.64 7.62
N LEU A 87 0.50 4.37 6.98
CA LEU A 87 -0.33 5.39 6.33
C LEU A 87 -0.92 6.39 7.35
N ARG A 88 -0.99 6.02 8.64
CA ARG A 88 -1.43 6.88 9.76
C ARG A 88 -0.25 7.53 10.50
N SER A 89 0.98 7.36 10.03
CA SER A 89 2.15 7.88 10.73
C SER A 89 2.14 9.42 10.78
N ASP A 90 2.45 10.00 11.94
CA ASP A 90 2.69 11.43 12.09
C ASP A 90 3.99 11.86 11.37
N ASP A 91 4.94 10.92 11.20
CA ASP A 91 6.12 11.14 10.37
C ASP A 91 5.73 11.18 8.89
N ALA A 92 5.75 12.38 8.32
CA ALA A 92 5.39 12.60 6.93
C ALA A 92 6.28 11.83 5.93
N GLY A 93 7.56 11.61 6.26
CA GLY A 93 8.49 10.84 5.43
C GLY A 93 8.12 9.35 5.41
N LEU A 94 7.81 8.78 6.58
CA LEU A 94 7.37 7.39 6.68
C LEU A 94 6.02 7.18 6.01
N ARG A 95 5.06 8.10 6.21
CA ARG A 95 3.74 8.05 5.55
C ARG A 95 3.87 8.10 4.02
N ALA A 96 4.65 9.07 3.50
CA ALA A 96 4.88 9.19 2.04
C ALA A 96 5.58 7.97 1.46
N GLY A 97 6.66 7.49 2.09
CA GLY A 97 7.38 6.29 1.65
C GLY A 97 6.49 5.04 1.65
N SER A 98 5.60 4.90 2.64
CA SER A 98 4.63 3.81 2.69
C SER A 98 3.62 3.88 1.56
N LEU A 99 3.11 5.09 1.26
CA LEU A 99 2.22 5.32 0.14
C LEU A 99 2.89 4.96 -1.20
N ASP A 100 4.14 5.40 -1.40
CA ASP A 100 4.89 5.13 -2.62
C ASP A 100 5.19 3.62 -2.78
N ALA A 101 5.50 2.93 -1.69
CA ALA A 101 5.69 1.48 -1.70
C ALA A 101 4.42 0.71 -2.08
N LEU A 102 3.24 1.20 -1.66
CA LEU A 102 1.95 0.59 -2.01
C LEU A 102 1.52 0.87 -3.45
N ARG A 103 1.85 2.05 -4.00
CA ARG A 103 1.55 2.42 -5.39
C ARG A 103 2.16 1.47 -6.42
N VAL A 104 3.32 0.88 -6.13
CA VAL A 104 4.01 0.00 -7.08
C VAL A 104 3.54 -1.45 -7.04
N VAL A 105 2.63 -1.80 -6.12
CA VAL A 105 2.11 -3.16 -5.93
C VAL A 105 0.58 -3.26 -5.96
N PRO A 106 -0.10 -2.67 -6.94
CA PRO A 106 -1.55 -2.52 -6.93
C PRO A 106 -2.30 -3.86 -6.86
N ARG A 107 -1.75 -4.93 -7.45
CA ARG A 107 -2.37 -6.26 -7.40
C ARG A 107 -2.38 -6.86 -5.99
N ALA A 108 -1.27 -6.71 -5.26
CA ALA A 108 -1.16 -7.19 -3.88
C ALA A 108 -1.98 -6.33 -2.92
N LEU A 109 -2.11 -5.02 -3.21
CA LEU A 109 -2.89 -4.07 -2.44
C LEU A 109 -4.41 -4.23 -2.64
N ALA A 110 -4.86 -4.68 -3.82
CA ALA A 110 -6.28 -4.73 -4.19
C ALA A 110 -7.20 -5.35 -3.13
N PRO A 111 -6.86 -6.47 -2.46
CA PRO A 111 -7.71 -7.06 -1.41
C PRO A 111 -7.88 -6.16 -0.18
N HIS A 112 -6.96 -5.24 0.09
CA HIS A 112 -6.94 -4.36 1.26
C HIS A 112 -7.69 -3.04 1.02
N LEU A 113 -7.84 -2.62 -0.24
CA LEU A 113 -8.44 -1.32 -0.59
C LEU A 113 -9.86 -1.10 -0.06
N PRO A 114 -10.79 -2.08 -0.09
CA PRO A 114 -12.11 -1.87 0.49
C PRO A 114 -12.08 -1.50 1.97
N GLY A 115 -11.15 -2.10 2.75
CA GLY A 115 -10.94 -1.78 4.16
C GLY A 115 -10.35 -0.38 4.35
N LEU A 116 -9.38 0.01 3.54
CA LEU A 116 -8.77 1.34 3.59
C LEU A 116 -9.78 2.44 3.20
N LEU A 117 -10.63 2.21 2.20
CA LEU A 117 -11.69 3.13 1.78
C LEU A 117 -12.84 3.23 2.79
N ALA A 118 -12.88 2.36 3.80
CA ALA A 118 -13.82 2.39 4.90
C ALA A 118 -13.15 2.68 6.25
N ASP A 119 -11.90 3.13 6.23
CA ASP A 119 -11.12 3.44 7.43
C ASP A 119 -11.78 4.56 8.26
N PRO A 120 -11.74 4.51 9.61
CA PRO A 120 -12.27 5.59 10.44
C PRO A 120 -11.54 6.92 10.22
N ASP A 121 -10.26 6.87 9.85
CA ASP A 121 -9.44 8.04 9.56
C ASP A 121 -9.66 8.56 8.13
N ALA A 122 -10.11 9.82 8.00
CA ALA A 122 -10.36 10.44 6.70
C ALA A 122 -9.09 10.57 5.85
N ASP A 123 -7.94 10.82 6.46
CA ASP A 123 -6.67 10.93 5.75
C ASP A 123 -6.28 9.58 5.11
N VAL A 124 -6.53 8.47 5.81
CA VAL A 124 -6.30 7.12 5.24
C VAL A 124 -7.25 6.85 4.08
N ARG A 125 -8.55 7.23 4.20
CA ARG A 125 -9.51 7.08 3.10
C ARG A 125 -9.12 7.90 1.87
N LEU A 126 -8.62 9.13 2.09
CA LEU A 126 -8.11 10.00 1.03
C LEU A 126 -6.94 9.35 0.30
N LEU A 127 -5.94 8.85 1.04
CA LEU A 127 -4.81 8.13 0.47
C LEU A 127 -5.26 6.85 -0.27
N ALA A 128 -6.27 6.16 0.24
CA ALA A 128 -6.83 4.97 -0.39
C ALA A 128 -7.49 5.28 -1.75
N CYS A 129 -8.12 6.46 -1.91
CA CYS A 129 -8.63 6.90 -3.20
C CYS A 129 -7.51 7.04 -4.23
N ASP A 130 -6.36 7.64 -3.86
CA ASP A 130 -5.21 7.74 -4.74
C ASP A 130 -4.62 6.36 -5.08
N LEU A 131 -4.50 5.47 -4.10
CA LEU A 131 -4.03 4.10 -4.31
C LEU A 131 -4.93 3.28 -5.27
N ALA A 132 -6.23 3.56 -5.29
CA ALA A 132 -7.17 2.90 -6.19
C ALA A 132 -6.86 3.19 -7.68
N ARG A 133 -6.17 4.29 -7.99
CA ARG A 133 -5.68 4.65 -9.34
C ARG A 133 -4.87 3.53 -10.00
N GLY A 134 -4.11 2.77 -9.21
CA GLY A 134 -3.28 1.65 -9.69
C GLY A 134 -4.05 0.38 -10.08
N LEU A 135 -5.34 0.29 -9.76
CA LEU A 135 -6.17 -0.85 -10.11
C LEU A 135 -6.60 -0.82 -11.58
N PRO A 136 -7.04 -1.97 -12.16
CA PRO A 136 -7.78 -1.97 -13.41
C PRO A 136 -8.96 -0.99 -13.33
N ALA A 137 -9.13 -0.14 -14.35
CA ALA A 137 -10.07 0.99 -14.34
C ALA A 137 -11.48 0.59 -13.88
N ARG A 138 -12.01 -0.54 -14.37
CA ARG A 138 -13.34 -1.05 -13.97
C ARG A 138 -13.47 -1.25 -12.45
N ASN A 139 -12.44 -1.78 -11.81
CA ASN A 139 -12.45 -2.05 -10.38
C ASN A 139 -12.30 -0.75 -9.58
N ALA A 140 -11.40 0.13 -10.00
CA ALA A 140 -11.19 1.43 -9.38
C ALA A 140 -12.48 2.28 -9.45
N VAL A 141 -13.10 2.38 -10.61
CA VAL A 141 -14.36 3.14 -10.82
C VAL A 141 -15.48 2.60 -9.92
N ALA A 142 -15.67 1.28 -9.85
CA ALA A 142 -16.70 0.69 -8.99
C ALA A 142 -16.47 1.02 -7.50
N LEU A 143 -15.23 0.93 -7.02
CA LEU A 143 -14.88 1.26 -5.63
C LEU A 143 -15.09 2.75 -5.34
N LEU A 144 -14.60 3.63 -6.22
CA LEU A 144 -14.65 5.07 -6.00
C LEU A 144 -16.07 5.66 -6.16
N CYS A 145 -16.88 5.15 -7.07
CA CYS A 145 -18.31 5.49 -7.09
C CYS A 145 -18.99 5.08 -5.78
N GLY A 146 -18.69 3.88 -5.26
CA GLY A 146 -19.18 3.46 -3.94
C GLY A 146 -18.67 4.32 -2.78
N VAL A 147 -17.51 4.95 -2.88
CA VAL A 147 -17.05 6.00 -1.93
C VAL A 147 -17.94 7.24 -2.08
N LEU A 148 -18.14 7.75 -3.30
CA LEU A 148 -18.97 8.94 -3.54
C LEU A 148 -20.40 8.78 -3.01
N ASP A 149 -20.96 7.58 -2.99
CA ASP A 149 -22.33 7.34 -2.51
C ASP A 149 -22.50 7.50 -1.00
N ARG A 150 -21.46 7.21 -0.20
CA ARG A 150 -21.56 7.12 1.27
C ARG A 150 -20.68 8.07 2.06
N GLU A 151 -19.62 8.62 1.43
CA GLU A 151 -18.62 9.43 2.11
C GLU A 151 -19.19 10.77 2.58
N ALA A 152 -18.88 11.15 3.83
CA ALA A 152 -19.33 12.39 4.45
C ALA A 152 -18.25 13.49 4.42
N ASP A 153 -17.00 13.14 4.18
CA ASP A 153 -15.89 14.10 4.10
C ASP A 153 -15.70 14.59 2.65
N ALA A 154 -15.80 15.91 2.48
CA ALA A 154 -15.68 16.54 1.16
C ALA A 154 -14.30 16.37 0.52
N ASN A 155 -13.21 16.31 1.31
CA ASN A 155 -11.86 16.13 0.79
C ASN A 155 -11.66 14.71 0.28
N VAL A 156 -12.21 13.70 0.97
CA VAL A 156 -12.18 12.31 0.49
C VAL A 156 -13.01 12.17 -0.80
N CYS A 157 -14.18 12.82 -0.86
CA CYS A 157 -14.96 12.88 -2.09
C CYS A 157 -14.16 13.55 -3.23
N ALA A 158 -13.46 14.66 -2.96
CA ALA A 158 -12.65 15.35 -3.96
C ALA A 158 -11.51 14.47 -4.47
N ALA A 159 -10.84 13.72 -3.59
CA ALA A 159 -9.81 12.76 -4.00
C ALA A 159 -10.37 11.64 -4.90
N ALA A 160 -11.56 11.11 -4.57
CA ALA A 160 -12.24 10.13 -5.44
C ALA A 160 -12.64 10.73 -6.80
N VAL A 161 -13.15 11.96 -6.82
CA VAL A 161 -13.51 12.71 -8.03
C VAL A 161 -12.29 12.91 -8.93
N GLU A 162 -11.13 13.28 -8.36
CA GLU A 162 -9.88 13.47 -9.11
C GLU A 162 -9.47 12.20 -9.85
N VAL A 163 -9.48 11.06 -9.16
CA VAL A 163 -9.12 9.79 -9.78
C VAL A 163 -10.15 9.39 -10.85
N LEU A 164 -11.45 9.52 -10.56
CA LEU A 164 -12.51 9.24 -11.54
C LEU A 164 -12.40 10.11 -12.79
N ALA A 165 -12.03 11.38 -12.66
CA ALA A 165 -11.80 12.27 -13.80
C ALA A 165 -10.71 11.76 -14.76
N GLU A 166 -9.78 10.93 -14.29
CA GLU A 166 -8.72 10.37 -15.10
C GLU A 166 -9.07 9.03 -15.74
N ILE A 167 -9.83 8.17 -15.02
CA ILE A 167 -10.01 6.77 -15.42
C ILE A 167 -11.44 6.39 -15.78
N ALA A 168 -12.45 7.18 -15.35
CA ALA A 168 -13.85 6.81 -15.52
C ALA A 168 -14.38 7.14 -16.92
N GLY A 169 -15.40 6.37 -17.33
CA GLY A 169 -16.26 6.65 -18.45
C GLY A 169 -17.59 7.32 -18.04
N PRO A 170 -18.52 7.57 -18.99
CA PRO A 170 -19.80 8.23 -18.73
C PRO A 170 -20.66 7.58 -17.65
N ASP A 171 -20.47 6.29 -17.38
CA ASP A 171 -21.21 5.53 -16.37
C ASP A 171 -21.00 6.07 -14.94
N ALA A 172 -19.91 6.82 -14.69
CA ALA A 172 -19.63 7.43 -13.41
C ALA A 172 -20.37 8.77 -13.19
N LEU A 173 -20.89 9.41 -14.24
CA LEU A 173 -21.53 10.73 -14.16
C LEU A 173 -22.69 10.81 -13.15
N PRO A 174 -23.58 9.81 -13.02
CA PRO A 174 -24.64 9.84 -12.03
C PRO A 174 -24.14 9.89 -10.58
N ALA A 175 -23.06 9.15 -10.26
CA ALA A 175 -22.44 9.14 -8.93
C ALA A 175 -21.77 10.48 -8.60
N LEU A 176 -21.09 11.07 -9.57
CA LEU A 176 -20.47 12.40 -9.45
C LEU A 176 -21.54 13.47 -9.17
N ASP A 177 -22.63 13.48 -9.93
CA ASP A 177 -23.71 14.44 -9.79
C ASP A 177 -24.45 14.26 -8.44
N ALA A 178 -24.70 13.02 -8.01
CA ALA A 178 -25.27 12.73 -6.70
C ALA A 178 -24.36 13.21 -5.56
N CYS A 179 -23.06 13.04 -5.68
CA CYS A 179 -22.08 13.53 -4.72
C CYS A 179 -22.15 15.07 -4.61
N ALA A 180 -22.10 15.81 -5.71
CA ALA A 180 -22.17 17.27 -5.72
C ALA A 180 -23.42 17.80 -5.02
N ARG A 181 -24.58 17.16 -5.20
CA ARG A 181 -25.84 17.53 -4.53
C ARG A 181 -25.82 17.35 -3.02
N ARG A 182 -24.98 16.44 -2.48
CA ARG A 182 -24.86 16.22 -1.04
C ARG A 182 -24.03 17.29 -0.34
N PHE A 183 -23.21 18.04 -1.07
CA PHE A 183 -22.30 19.07 -0.54
C PHE A 183 -22.58 20.46 -1.13
N PRO A 184 -23.83 20.99 -1.05
CA PRO A 184 -24.18 22.24 -1.70
C PRO A 184 -23.47 23.47 -1.11
N GLY A 185 -22.97 23.35 0.13
CA GLY A 185 -22.24 24.42 0.85
C GLY A 185 -20.72 24.35 0.69
N ASP A 186 -20.19 23.31 0.06
CA ASP A 186 -18.75 23.21 -0.19
C ASP A 186 -18.38 24.03 -1.43
N PRO A 187 -17.38 24.94 -1.36
CA PRO A 187 -17.05 25.81 -2.49
C PRO A 187 -16.26 25.09 -3.59
N PHE A 188 -15.59 23.97 -3.28
CA PHE A 188 -14.66 23.32 -4.19
C PHE A 188 -15.22 22.04 -4.81
N LEU A 189 -15.90 21.20 -4.05
CA LEU A 189 -16.35 19.88 -4.51
C LEU A 189 -17.31 19.95 -5.69
N PRO A 190 -18.38 20.82 -5.72
CA PRO A 190 -19.22 20.95 -6.89
C PRO A 190 -18.48 21.45 -8.13
N PHE A 191 -17.45 22.30 -7.94
CA PHE A 191 -16.59 22.74 -9.03
C PHE A 191 -15.74 21.58 -9.56
N ALA A 192 -15.09 20.81 -8.68
CA ALA A 192 -14.28 19.64 -9.04
C ALA A 192 -15.11 18.60 -9.81
N VAL A 193 -16.32 18.31 -9.32
CA VAL A 193 -17.27 17.41 -10.00
C VAL A 193 -17.62 17.90 -11.40
N ARG A 194 -17.90 19.19 -11.59
CA ARG A 194 -18.20 19.74 -12.92
C ARG A 194 -17.02 19.56 -13.88
N VAL A 195 -15.79 19.90 -13.43
CA VAL A 195 -14.59 19.72 -14.25
C VAL A 195 -14.35 18.25 -14.59
N ALA A 196 -14.56 17.35 -13.64
CA ALA A 196 -14.46 15.91 -13.86
C ALA A 196 -15.50 15.44 -14.90
N ALA A 197 -16.74 15.88 -14.78
CA ALA A 197 -17.82 15.52 -15.71
C ALA A 197 -17.55 16.02 -17.13
N GLU A 198 -17.06 17.26 -17.29
CA GLU A 198 -16.64 17.81 -18.59
C GLU A 198 -15.51 16.96 -19.20
N ARG A 199 -14.52 16.59 -18.42
CA ARG A 199 -13.38 15.77 -18.86
C ARG A 199 -13.81 14.35 -19.28
N ILE A 200 -14.70 13.73 -18.53
CA ILE A 200 -15.28 12.42 -18.85
C ILE A 200 -16.13 12.49 -20.12
N GLY A 201 -16.98 13.51 -20.26
CA GLY A 201 -17.84 13.70 -21.43
C GLY A 201 -17.08 14.03 -22.71
N ALA A 202 -15.88 14.64 -22.60
CA ALA A 202 -15.02 14.95 -23.75
C ALA A 202 -14.16 13.76 -24.21
N ARG A 203 -14.10 12.66 -23.45
CA ARG A 203 -13.33 11.47 -23.80
C ARG A 203 -14.06 10.68 -24.89
N PRO A 204 -13.39 10.31 -25.99
CA PRO A 204 -14.01 9.42 -26.98
C PRO A 204 -14.37 8.08 -26.32
N PRO A 205 -15.49 7.45 -26.73
CA PRO A 205 -15.85 6.14 -26.20
C PRO A 205 -14.71 5.14 -26.47
N ASP A 206 -14.35 4.36 -25.42
CA ASP A 206 -13.37 3.30 -25.57
C ASP A 206 -13.80 2.37 -26.72
N ARG A 207 -12.96 2.28 -27.72
CA ARG A 207 -13.14 1.25 -28.76
C ARG A 207 -12.76 -0.08 -28.09
N HIS A 208 -13.78 -0.79 -27.66
CA HIS A 208 -13.63 -2.18 -27.28
C HIS A 208 -13.35 -2.98 -28.56
N ASP A 209 -12.08 -3.32 -28.79
CA ASP A 209 -11.68 -4.41 -29.68
C ASP A 209 -11.63 -5.72 -28.88
#